data_79f39893f275bbb2f78a52eb5d08eabc
#
_entry.id   79f39893f275bbb2f78a52eb5d08eabc
#
_cell.length_a   1.000
_cell.length_b   1.000
_cell.length_c   1.000
_cell.angle_alpha   90.00
_cell.angle_beta   90.00
_cell.angle_gamma   90.00
#
_symmetry.space_group_name_H-M   'P 1'
#
loop_
_entity.id
_entity.type
_entity.pdbx_description
1 polymer ?
#
loop_
_entity_poly.entity_id
_entity_poly.type
_entity_poly.pdbx_seq_one_letter_code
_entity_poly.pdbx_strand_id
1 'polypeptide(L)'
;MKSVDRFEFNQYIMDTARNVIQDYHLIAPHDRIAVGLSGGKDSVLTLHLLVELMEEFDFELIAVSIDEGVCGYRGEGITAARMNASKLGIELVEGSFKQEYGFTLDQVSGLYQSACIPCGVFRRQLLNKMSNDLGVDKLATGHNLDDEIQSFLMSFAKADFRRFSKFGPKLDRIHPNLIPRIKPLWKLSEKDVGMWAVMNNVDVHFAECPYSHTSLRSKVKNYLNQLEGKRKGTKLSILESLSKTFKFEKKEINIGLCKLCNEPSSLNICKACEMVEDIKNRIK
;
A
#
# COMPACT_ATOMS: atom_id res chain seq x y z
N MET A 1 31.80 12.14 5.56
CA MET A 1 30.52 11.50 5.90
C MET A 1 30.85 10.40 6.91
N LYS A 2 30.28 10.42 8.13
CA LYS A 2 30.38 9.26 9.02
C LYS A 2 29.67 8.09 8.30
N SER A 3 30.32 6.94 8.22
CA SER A 3 29.68 5.71 7.75
C SER A 3 28.51 5.43 8.69
N VAL A 4 27.30 5.33 8.15
CA VAL A 4 26.14 4.89 8.93
C VAL A 4 26.38 3.42 9.24
N ASP A 5 26.41 3.07 10.51
CA ASP A 5 26.53 1.68 10.93
C ASP A 5 25.26 0.93 10.54
N ARG A 6 25.42 -0.22 9.87
CA ARG A 6 24.30 -1.03 9.38
C ARG A 6 23.42 -1.54 10.51
N PHE A 7 24.03 -1.94 11.63
CA PHE A 7 23.30 -2.49 12.76
C PHE A 7 22.45 -1.40 13.42
N GLU A 8 23.05 -0.24 13.72
CA GLU A 8 22.32 0.91 14.31
C GLU A 8 21.19 1.36 13.40
N PHE A 9 21.40 1.36 12.08
CA PHE A 9 20.38 1.76 11.14
C PHE A 9 19.23 0.76 11.06
N ASN A 10 19.49 -0.55 11.05
CA ASN A 10 18.45 -1.58 11.09
C ASN A 10 17.64 -1.50 12.39
N GLN A 11 18.31 -1.24 13.52
CA GLN A 11 17.64 -1.04 14.79
C GLN A 11 16.71 0.18 14.75
N TYR A 12 17.15 1.30 14.20
CA TYR A 12 16.31 2.49 14.00
C TYR A 12 15.06 2.19 13.15
N ILE A 13 15.20 1.45 12.05
CA ILE A 13 14.08 1.06 11.18
C ILE A 13 13.08 0.19 11.95
N MET A 14 13.59 -0.83 12.66
CA MET A 14 12.80 -1.75 13.46
C MET A 14 12.05 -1.03 14.59
N ASP A 15 12.75 -0.22 15.38
CA ASP A 15 12.15 0.49 16.51
C ASP A 15 11.11 1.51 16.03
N THR A 16 11.35 2.18 14.91
CA THR A 16 10.37 3.10 14.34
C THR A 16 9.08 2.37 13.95
N ALA A 17 9.18 1.22 13.29
CA ALA A 17 8.00 0.42 12.91
C ALA A 17 7.30 -0.18 14.14
N ARG A 18 8.07 -0.72 15.11
CA ARG A 18 7.55 -1.24 16.38
C ARG A 18 6.76 -0.18 17.13
N ASN A 19 7.30 1.02 17.28
CA ASN A 19 6.62 2.13 17.95
C ASN A 19 5.32 2.52 17.22
N VAL A 20 5.30 2.51 15.88
CA VAL A 20 4.06 2.76 15.11
C VAL A 20 3.02 1.67 15.40
N ILE A 21 3.42 0.40 15.44
CA ILE A 21 2.51 -0.71 15.73
C ILE A 21 1.92 -0.57 17.15
N GLN A 22 2.74 -0.24 18.13
CA GLN A 22 2.35 -0.08 19.53
C GLN A 22 1.49 1.18 19.75
N ASP A 23 1.97 2.36 19.33
CA ASP A 23 1.31 3.66 19.55
C ASP A 23 -0.10 3.70 18.95
N TYR A 24 -0.30 3.03 17.82
CA TYR A 24 -1.57 3.04 17.09
C TYR A 24 -2.36 1.74 17.20
N HIS A 25 -1.89 0.78 18.01
CA HIS A 25 -2.53 -0.53 18.19
C HIS A 25 -2.89 -1.17 16.84
N LEU A 26 -1.87 -1.26 15.96
CA LEU A 26 -2.08 -1.78 14.59
C LEU A 26 -2.37 -3.27 14.59
N ILE A 27 -1.75 -4.02 15.49
CA ILE A 27 -1.81 -5.47 15.59
C ILE A 27 -2.39 -5.84 16.96
N ALA A 28 -3.28 -6.81 16.98
CA ALA A 28 -3.77 -7.44 18.21
C ALA A 28 -3.24 -8.89 18.27
N PRO A 29 -3.09 -9.46 19.47
CA PRO A 29 -2.73 -10.88 19.63
C PRO A 29 -3.66 -11.79 18.82
N HIS A 30 -3.09 -12.82 18.20
CA HIS A 30 -3.78 -13.81 17.37
C HIS A 30 -4.39 -13.25 16.07
N ASP A 31 -4.08 -11.99 15.68
CA ASP A 31 -4.46 -11.48 14.35
C ASP A 31 -3.86 -12.36 13.24
N ARG A 32 -4.61 -12.61 12.20
CA ARG A 32 -4.10 -13.13 10.95
C ARG A 32 -3.93 -11.97 9.97
N ILE A 33 -2.69 -11.69 9.55
CA ILE A 33 -2.35 -10.48 8.77
C ILE A 33 -1.89 -10.88 7.36
N ALA A 34 -2.51 -10.28 6.34
CA ALA A 34 -1.96 -10.33 4.99
C ALA A 34 -0.99 -9.16 4.78
N VAL A 35 0.14 -9.38 4.12
CA VAL A 35 1.00 -8.32 3.62
C VAL A 35 0.89 -8.21 2.10
N GLY A 36 0.54 -7.03 1.60
CA GLY A 36 0.51 -6.76 0.16
C GLY A 36 1.94 -6.64 -0.37
N LEU A 37 2.43 -7.71 -1.00
CA LEU A 37 3.83 -7.87 -1.43
C LEU A 37 3.96 -7.65 -2.94
N SER A 38 4.39 -6.45 -3.34
CA SER A 38 4.60 -6.09 -4.75
C SER A 38 5.99 -6.45 -5.28
N GLY A 39 6.94 -6.79 -4.41
CA GLY A 39 8.35 -6.95 -4.74
C GLY A 39 9.15 -5.63 -4.78
N GLY A 40 8.49 -4.49 -4.65
CA GLY A 40 9.15 -3.19 -4.46
C GLY A 40 9.65 -3.02 -3.02
N LYS A 41 10.67 -2.15 -2.84
CA LYS A 41 11.38 -1.94 -1.57
C LYS A 41 10.48 -1.76 -0.34
N ASP A 42 9.38 -1.01 -0.48
CA ASP A 42 8.48 -0.69 0.63
C ASP A 42 7.69 -1.93 1.10
N SER A 43 7.17 -2.71 0.16
CA SER A 43 6.43 -3.94 0.47
C SER A 43 7.34 -5.04 1.02
N VAL A 44 8.57 -5.12 0.51
CA VAL A 44 9.57 -6.08 0.99
C VAL A 44 10.04 -5.73 2.40
N LEU A 45 10.35 -4.44 2.67
CA LEU A 45 10.66 -4.02 4.05
C LEU A 45 9.48 -4.31 5.00
N THR A 46 8.24 -4.06 4.58
CA THR A 46 7.06 -4.36 5.40
C THR A 46 6.99 -5.84 5.76
N LEU A 47 7.26 -6.73 4.79
CA LEU A 47 7.31 -8.18 5.02
C LEU A 47 8.40 -8.54 6.06
N HIS A 48 9.64 -8.06 5.86
CA HIS A 48 10.76 -8.35 6.76
C HIS A 48 10.48 -7.89 8.20
N LEU A 49 10.00 -6.65 8.37
CA LEU A 49 9.66 -6.11 9.69
C LEU A 49 8.56 -6.92 10.38
N LEU A 50 7.52 -7.30 9.64
CA LEU A 50 6.43 -8.08 10.22
C LEU A 50 6.88 -9.50 10.61
N VAL A 51 7.75 -10.14 9.82
CA VAL A 51 8.32 -11.45 10.19
C VAL A 51 9.12 -11.36 11.49
N GLU A 52 9.98 -10.35 11.65
CA GLU A 52 10.78 -10.16 12.87
C GLU A 52 9.90 -9.85 14.11
N LEU A 53 8.71 -9.28 13.90
CA LEU A 53 7.78 -8.88 14.97
C LEU A 53 6.68 -9.92 15.26
N MET A 54 6.62 -11.03 14.51
CA MET A 54 5.55 -12.03 14.66
C MET A 54 5.46 -12.60 16.08
N GLU A 55 6.61 -12.99 16.65
CA GLU A 55 6.64 -13.56 18.00
C GLU A 55 6.33 -12.52 19.08
N GLU A 56 6.83 -11.28 18.90
CA GLU A 56 6.63 -10.20 19.88
C GLU A 56 5.16 -9.78 20.01
N PHE A 57 4.43 -9.75 18.87
CA PHE A 57 3.03 -9.31 18.85
C PHE A 57 2.01 -10.46 18.71
N ASP A 58 2.48 -11.70 18.66
CA ASP A 58 1.66 -12.93 18.59
C ASP A 58 0.61 -12.87 17.46
N PHE A 59 1.05 -12.93 16.20
CA PHE A 59 0.18 -12.93 15.03
C PHE A 59 0.68 -13.87 13.93
N GLU A 60 -0.22 -14.24 13.01
CA GLU A 60 0.10 -15.02 11.81
C GLU A 60 0.26 -14.10 10.60
N LEU A 61 1.18 -14.46 9.68
CA LEU A 61 1.48 -13.68 8.49
C LEU A 61 1.33 -14.50 7.21
N ILE A 62 0.67 -13.93 6.20
CA ILE A 62 0.59 -14.44 4.84
C ILE A 62 0.87 -13.31 3.86
N ALA A 63 1.55 -13.60 2.74
CA ALA A 63 1.82 -12.61 1.71
C ALA A 63 0.82 -12.71 0.55
N VAL A 64 0.42 -11.56 -0.02
CA VAL A 64 -0.50 -11.49 -1.17
C VAL A 64 0.13 -10.61 -2.24
N SER A 65 0.27 -11.14 -3.47
CA SER A 65 0.78 -10.40 -4.62
C SER A 65 -0.24 -10.36 -5.76
N ILE A 66 -0.31 -9.23 -6.47
CA ILE A 66 -1.20 -9.07 -7.62
C ILE A 66 -0.37 -8.79 -8.86
N ASP A 67 -0.65 -9.53 -9.93
CA ASP A 67 -0.16 -9.23 -11.27
C ASP A 67 -1.18 -8.36 -12.01
N GLU A 68 -0.82 -7.11 -12.21
CA GLU A 68 -1.63 -6.15 -12.98
C GLU A 68 -1.50 -6.36 -14.49
N GLY A 69 -0.51 -7.15 -14.94
CA GLY A 69 -0.24 -7.39 -16.35
C GLY A 69 0.38 -6.18 -17.05
N VAL A 70 1.47 -5.66 -16.50
CA VAL A 70 2.32 -4.62 -17.11
C VAL A 70 3.58 -5.28 -17.64
N CYS A 71 3.67 -5.39 -18.96
CA CYS A 71 4.77 -6.05 -19.66
C CYS A 71 6.11 -5.34 -19.39
N GLY A 72 7.18 -6.13 -19.23
CA GLY A 72 8.53 -5.60 -18.96
C GLY A 72 8.71 -4.94 -17.59
N TYR A 73 7.70 -4.97 -16.73
CA TYR A 73 7.75 -4.36 -15.40
C TYR A 73 7.32 -5.33 -14.29
N ARG A 74 6.10 -5.89 -14.39
CA ARG A 74 5.50 -6.58 -13.26
C ARG A 74 6.14 -7.94 -12.95
N GLY A 75 6.66 -8.63 -13.96
CA GLY A 75 7.30 -9.93 -13.79
C GLY A 75 8.50 -9.92 -12.84
N GLU A 76 9.37 -8.89 -12.93
CA GLU A 76 10.51 -8.72 -12.02
C GLU A 76 10.06 -8.49 -10.58
N GLY A 77 9.02 -7.66 -10.38
CA GLY A 77 8.44 -7.45 -9.07
C GLY A 77 7.87 -8.72 -8.45
N ILE A 78 7.16 -9.53 -9.23
CA ILE A 78 6.63 -10.84 -8.78
C ILE A 78 7.78 -11.78 -8.40
N THR A 79 8.84 -11.83 -9.21
CA THR A 79 10.03 -12.63 -8.91
C THR A 79 10.65 -12.22 -7.59
N ALA A 80 10.85 -10.92 -7.36
CA ALA A 80 11.37 -10.41 -6.08
C ALA A 80 10.42 -10.74 -4.91
N ALA A 81 9.10 -10.66 -5.11
CA ALA A 81 8.12 -11.03 -4.09
C ALA A 81 8.23 -12.51 -3.71
N ARG A 82 8.29 -13.42 -4.69
CA ARG A 82 8.46 -14.87 -4.48
C ARG A 82 9.76 -15.18 -3.73
N MET A 83 10.86 -14.56 -4.14
CA MET A 83 12.18 -14.78 -3.51
C MET A 83 12.18 -14.37 -2.04
N ASN A 84 11.63 -13.20 -1.71
CA ASN A 84 11.57 -12.74 -0.32
C ASN A 84 10.61 -13.59 0.53
N ALA A 85 9.43 -13.91 0.03
CA ALA A 85 8.47 -14.76 0.74
C ALA A 85 9.08 -16.15 1.02
N SER A 86 9.71 -16.77 0.02
CA SER A 86 10.39 -18.07 0.16
C SER A 86 11.56 -18.02 1.16
N LYS A 87 12.41 -17.00 1.09
CA LYS A 87 13.54 -16.83 2.03
C LYS A 87 13.10 -16.69 3.49
N LEU A 88 11.94 -16.08 3.72
CA LEU A 88 11.38 -15.84 5.04
C LEU A 88 10.39 -16.93 5.49
N GLY A 89 10.15 -17.97 4.67
CA GLY A 89 9.23 -19.05 5.00
C GLY A 89 7.76 -18.62 5.04
N ILE A 90 7.38 -17.54 4.36
CA ILE A 90 6.02 -17.01 4.33
C ILE A 90 5.29 -17.51 3.09
N GLU A 91 4.07 -18.03 3.28
CA GLU A 91 3.18 -18.39 2.18
C GLU A 91 2.85 -17.17 1.32
N LEU A 92 2.96 -17.30 -0.01
CA LEU A 92 2.61 -16.27 -0.97
C LEU A 92 1.44 -16.70 -1.83
N VAL A 93 0.33 -15.97 -1.74
CA VAL A 93 -0.84 -16.15 -2.59
C VAL A 93 -0.84 -15.09 -3.69
N GLU A 94 -0.96 -15.54 -4.94
CA GLU A 94 -0.91 -14.68 -6.11
C GLU A 94 -2.27 -14.59 -6.80
N GLY A 95 -2.63 -13.38 -7.24
CA GLY A 95 -3.78 -13.12 -8.08
C GLY A 95 -3.39 -12.25 -9.28
N SER A 96 -4.22 -12.21 -10.31
CA SER A 96 -3.96 -11.36 -11.47
C SER A 96 -5.21 -10.68 -12.02
N PHE A 97 -5.03 -9.51 -12.64
CA PHE A 97 -6.11 -8.83 -13.35
C PHE A 97 -6.67 -9.68 -14.49
N LYS A 98 -5.79 -10.45 -15.16
CA LYS A 98 -6.20 -11.32 -16.27
C LYS A 98 -7.14 -12.42 -15.80
N GLN A 99 -6.86 -13.05 -14.66
CA GLN A 99 -7.70 -14.10 -14.09
C GLN A 99 -9.01 -13.56 -13.53
N GLU A 100 -8.97 -12.43 -12.80
CA GLU A 100 -10.15 -11.90 -12.11
C GLU A 100 -11.08 -11.12 -13.05
N TYR A 101 -10.52 -10.28 -13.95
CA TYR A 101 -11.30 -9.35 -14.76
C TYR A 101 -11.32 -9.69 -16.26
N GLY A 102 -10.43 -10.60 -16.73
CA GLY A 102 -10.34 -11.02 -18.13
C GLY A 102 -9.40 -10.18 -19.00
N PHE A 103 -8.74 -9.16 -18.45
CA PHE A 103 -7.80 -8.28 -19.17
C PHE A 103 -6.57 -7.92 -18.31
N THR A 104 -5.53 -7.44 -18.97
CA THR A 104 -4.34 -6.88 -18.31
C THR A 104 -4.44 -5.35 -18.25
N LEU A 105 -3.63 -4.72 -17.37
CA LEU A 105 -3.57 -3.26 -17.32
C LEU A 105 -3.12 -2.65 -18.65
N ASP A 106 -2.15 -3.26 -19.32
CA ASP A 106 -1.67 -2.79 -20.64
C ASP A 106 -2.78 -2.75 -21.67
N GLN A 107 -3.67 -3.73 -21.70
CA GLN A 107 -4.80 -3.78 -22.63
C GLN A 107 -5.81 -2.65 -22.42
N VAL A 108 -5.90 -2.09 -21.22
CA VAL A 108 -6.90 -1.07 -20.87
C VAL A 108 -6.31 0.30 -20.53
N SER A 109 -4.99 0.42 -20.54
CA SER A 109 -4.28 1.65 -20.14
C SER A 109 -4.68 2.87 -20.94
N GLY A 110 -4.95 2.71 -22.23
CA GLY A 110 -5.35 3.78 -23.15
C GLY A 110 -6.83 4.19 -23.08
N LEU A 111 -7.67 3.46 -22.35
CA LEU A 111 -9.12 3.74 -22.26
C LEU A 111 -9.45 4.86 -21.27
N TYR A 112 -8.51 5.28 -20.44
CA TYR A 112 -8.69 6.28 -19.38
C TYR A 112 -7.62 7.36 -19.46
N GLN A 113 -7.86 8.52 -18.85
CA GLN A 113 -6.90 9.62 -18.79
C GLN A 113 -5.54 9.22 -18.19
N SER A 114 -5.52 8.19 -17.38
CA SER A 114 -4.32 7.62 -16.78
C SER A 114 -4.55 6.17 -16.45
N ALA A 115 -3.60 5.30 -16.76
CA ALA A 115 -3.59 3.89 -16.38
C ALA A 115 -3.66 3.67 -14.85
N CYS A 116 -3.23 4.67 -14.06
CA CYS A 116 -3.32 4.62 -12.60
C CYS A 116 -4.77 4.60 -12.08
N ILE A 117 -5.75 5.08 -12.87
CA ILE A 117 -7.16 5.08 -12.46
C ILE A 117 -7.71 3.65 -12.39
N PRO A 118 -7.74 2.87 -13.48
CA PRO A 118 -8.18 1.48 -13.46
C PRO A 118 -7.29 0.61 -12.55
N CYS A 119 -5.97 0.75 -12.64
CA CYS A 119 -5.03 0.03 -11.79
C CYS A 119 -5.39 0.18 -10.30
N GLY A 120 -5.60 1.41 -9.84
CA GLY A 120 -5.90 1.67 -8.44
C GLY A 120 -7.27 1.13 -7.99
N VAL A 121 -8.26 1.08 -8.87
CA VAL A 121 -9.59 0.51 -8.57
C VAL A 121 -9.50 -1.01 -8.47
N PHE A 122 -8.99 -1.67 -9.49
CA PHE A 122 -8.91 -3.13 -9.56
C PHE A 122 -7.97 -3.73 -8.52
N ARG A 123 -6.79 -3.15 -8.34
CA ARG A 123 -5.84 -3.62 -7.33
C ARG A 123 -6.40 -3.56 -5.91
N ARG A 124 -7.10 -2.47 -5.55
CA ARG A 124 -7.70 -2.37 -4.21
C ARG A 124 -8.84 -3.36 -3.99
N GLN A 125 -9.66 -3.60 -5.01
CA GLN A 125 -10.73 -4.58 -4.94
C GLN A 125 -10.16 -5.99 -4.83
N LEU A 126 -9.22 -6.36 -5.72
CA LEU A 126 -8.64 -7.70 -5.73
C LEU A 126 -7.88 -8.01 -4.44
N LEU A 127 -7.10 -7.04 -3.92
CA LEU A 127 -6.44 -7.19 -2.61
C LEU A 127 -7.45 -7.42 -1.48
N ASN A 128 -8.58 -6.69 -1.48
CA ASN A 128 -9.61 -6.88 -0.47
C ASN A 128 -10.25 -8.26 -0.59
N LYS A 129 -10.65 -8.65 -1.80
CA LYS A 129 -11.26 -9.95 -2.07
C LYS A 129 -10.34 -11.09 -1.64
N MET A 130 -9.08 -11.11 -2.11
CA MET A 130 -8.11 -12.14 -1.71
C MET A 130 -7.88 -12.18 -0.20
N SER A 131 -7.76 -11.01 0.44
CA SER A 131 -7.60 -10.93 1.89
C SER A 131 -8.82 -11.46 2.65
N ASN A 132 -10.02 -11.16 2.15
CA ASN A 132 -11.27 -11.67 2.73
C ASN A 132 -11.42 -13.18 2.54
N ASP A 133 -11.10 -13.70 1.35
CA ASP A 133 -11.14 -15.14 1.03
C ASP A 133 -10.13 -15.95 1.87
N LEU A 134 -9.00 -15.35 2.23
CA LEU A 134 -8.00 -15.91 3.14
C LEU A 134 -8.40 -15.80 4.62
N GLY A 135 -9.50 -15.12 4.96
CA GLY A 135 -9.96 -14.94 6.33
C GLY A 135 -9.00 -14.16 7.20
N VAL A 136 -8.29 -13.16 6.64
CA VAL A 136 -7.37 -12.34 7.43
C VAL A 136 -8.10 -11.18 8.14
N ASP A 137 -7.56 -10.78 9.27
CA ASP A 137 -8.10 -9.69 10.08
C ASP A 137 -7.67 -8.32 9.57
N LYS A 138 -6.46 -8.23 9.02
CA LYS A 138 -5.84 -6.98 8.58
C LYS A 138 -4.98 -7.17 7.34
N LEU A 139 -4.86 -6.10 6.55
CA LEU A 139 -3.99 -6.02 5.38
C LEU A 139 -2.89 -4.97 5.62
N ALA A 140 -1.67 -5.41 5.83
CA ALA A 140 -0.51 -4.54 5.91
C ALA A 140 -0.08 -4.09 4.52
N THR A 141 0.24 -2.80 4.39
CA THR A 141 0.69 -2.20 3.14
C THR A 141 1.95 -1.37 3.36
N GLY A 142 2.86 -1.39 2.38
CA GLY A 142 4.12 -0.65 2.41
C GLY A 142 3.99 0.87 2.21
N HIS A 143 2.86 1.48 2.62
CA HIS A 143 2.73 2.94 2.56
C HIS A 143 3.60 3.58 3.65
N ASN A 144 4.53 4.43 3.22
CA ASN A 144 5.50 5.11 4.05
C ASN A 144 5.10 6.58 4.34
N LEU A 145 5.94 7.31 5.09
CA LEU A 145 5.78 8.72 5.41
C LEU A 145 5.52 9.59 4.17
N ASP A 146 6.32 9.38 3.12
CA ASP A 146 6.24 10.16 1.89
C ASP A 146 4.89 9.96 1.17
N ASP A 147 4.41 8.73 1.11
CA ASP A 147 3.12 8.38 0.50
C ASP A 147 1.95 9.07 1.18
N GLU A 148 1.99 9.14 2.51
CA GLU A 148 0.90 9.73 3.29
C GLU A 148 0.81 11.23 3.11
N ILE A 149 1.94 11.94 3.26
CA ILE A 149 1.93 13.40 3.08
C ILE A 149 1.66 13.81 1.63
N GLN A 150 2.17 13.05 0.64
CA GLN A 150 1.83 13.26 -0.77
C GLN A 150 0.33 13.06 -1.01
N SER A 151 -0.24 11.97 -0.48
CA SER A 151 -1.66 11.68 -0.62
C SER A 151 -2.53 12.74 0.03
N PHE A 152 -2.13 13.22 1.20
CA PHE A 152 -2.82 14.31 1.90
C PHE A 152 -2.80 15.60 1.07
N LEU A 153 -1.61 16.05 0.65
CA LEU A 153 -1.47 17.29 -0.13
C LEU A 153 -2.21 17.24 -1.47
N MET A 154 -2.20 16.08 -2.14
CA MET A 154 -2.97 15.89 -3.38
C MET A 154 -4.47 15.95 -3.14
N SER A 155 -4.95 15.43 -2.02
CA SER A 155 -6.37 15.46 -1.65
C SER A 155 -6.79 16.86 -1.24
N PHE A 156 -5.93 17.58 -0.51
CA PHE A 156 -6.14 18.97 -0.13
C PHE A 156 -6.24 19.88 -1.36
N ALA A 157 -5.31 19.73 -2.31
CA ALA A 157 -5.32 20.51 -3.57
C ALA A 157 -6.55 20.25 -4.46
N LYS A 158 -7.23 19.10 -4.29
CA LYS A 158 -8.44 18.72 -5.04
C LYS A 158 -9.73 18.93 -4.26
N ALA A 159 -9.67 19.44 -3.03
CA ALA A 159 -10.79 19.51 -2.09
C ALA A 159 -11.49 18.13 -1.89
N ASP A 160 -10.72 17.02 -1.98
CA ASP A 160 -11.26 15.65 -1.82
C ASP A 160 -11.31 15.27 -0.34
N PHE A 161 -12.29 15.81 0.36
CA PHE A 161 -12.49 15.60 1.80
C PHE A 161 -12.72 14.13 2.18
N ARG A 162 -13.23 13.31 1.26
CA ARG A 162 -13.45 11.88 1.52
C ARG A 162 -12.16 11.09 1.70
N ARG A 163 -11.05 11.58 1.17
CA ARG A 163 -9.74 10.95 1.34
C ARG A 163 -9.08 11.29 2.66
N PHE A 164 -9.42 12.41 3.27
CA PHE A 164 -8.86 12.78 4.59
C PHE A 164 -9.24 11.77 5.68
N SER A 165 -10.43 11.18 5.63
CA SER A 165 -10.83 10.13 6.57
C SER A 165 -9.99 8.85 6.48
N LYS A 166 -9.17 8.72 5.43
CA LYS A 166 -8.23 7.60 5.22
C LYS A 166 -6.80 7.93 5.62
N PHE A 167 -6.56 9.12 6.15
CA PHE A 167 -5.28 9.52 6.70
C PHE A 167 -5.08 8.83 8.06
N GLY A 168 -3.90 8.26 8.25
CA GLY A 168 -3.56 7.55 9.47
C GLY A 168 -2.93 6.19 9.20
N PRO A 169 -2.23 5.63 10.19
CA PRO A 169 -1.55 4.34 10.06
C PRO A 169 -2.51 3.13 10.12
N LYS A 170 -3.76 3.36 10.56
CA LYS A 170 -4.80 2.34 10.67
C LYS A 170 -6.11 2.84 10.08
N LEU A 171 -6.76 2.01 9.30
CA LEU A 171 -8.16 2.19 8.89
C LEU A 171 -9.04 1.23 9.70
N ASP A 172 -10.14 1.72 10.25
CA ASP A 172 -11.08 0.87 10.98
C ASP A 172 -11.86 -0.05 10.06
N ARG A 173 -12.35 -1.15 10.62
CA ARG A 173 -13.30 -2.04 9.94
C ARG A 173 -14.68 -1.38 9.92
N ILE A 174 -15.13 -0.98 8.75
CA ILE A 174 -16.43 -0.32 8.53
C ILE A 174 -17.46 -1.24 7.89
N HIS A 175 -17.07 -2.46 7.51
CA HIS A 175 -17.92 -3.52 7.00
C HIS A 175 -17.23 -4.88 7.24
N PRO A 176 -17.95 -5.98 7.54
CA PRO A 176 -17.34 -7.28 7.81
C PRO A 176 -16.40 -7.77 6.71
N ASN A 177 -16.76 -7.60 5.44
CA ASN A 177 -15.96 -8.03 4.28
C ASN A 177 -14.98 -6.97 3.77
N LEU A 178 -14.81 -5.84 4.47
CA LEU A 178 -13.82 -4.83 4.12
C LEU A 178 -12.64 -4.93 5.10
N ILE A 179 -11.56 -5.53 4.64
CA ILE A 179 -10.39 -5.78 5.47
C ILE A 179 -9.68 -4.47 5.83
N PRO A 180 -9.51 -4.17 7.13
CA PRO A 180 -8.81 -2.98 7.59
C PRO A 180 -7.36 -2.96 7.11
N ARG A 181 -6.86 -1.77 6.75
CA ARG A 181 -5.47 -1.61 6.33
C ARG A 181 -4.65 -1.03 7.44
N ILE A 182 -3.43 -1.57 7.59
CA ILE A 182 -2.41 -1.05 8.50
C ILE A 182 -1.15 -0.66 7.72
N LYS A 183 -0.41 0.32 8.24
CA LYS A 183 0.77 0.90 7.59
C LYS A 183 1.94 0.95 8.58
N PRO A 184 2.68 -0.15 8.75
CA PRO A 184 3.81 -0.20 9.68
C PRO A 184 4.90 0.84 9.37
N LEU A 185 5.08 1.21 8.08
CA LEU A 185 6.08 2.18 7.64
C LEU A 185 5.65 3.65 7.80
N TRP A 186 4.57 3.94 8.54
CA TRP A 186 3.94 5.26 8.66
C TRP A 186 4.89 6.42 8.97
N LYS A 187 5.91 6.20 9.79
CA LYS A 187 6.90 7.21 10.17
C LYS A 187 8.25 7.07 9.46
N LEU A 188 8.44 6.05 8.62
CA LEU A 188 9.67 5.83 7.87
C LEU A 188 9.64 6.57 6.53
N SER A 189 10.72 7.29 6.20
CA SER A 189 10.82 7.98 4.92
C SER A 189 11.10 7.00 3.76
N GLU A 190 10.69 7.35 2.54
CA GLU A 190 11.01 6.58 1.33
C GLU A 190 12.54 6.41 1.17
N LYS A 191 13.32 7.41 1.60
CA LYS A 191 14.78 7.37 1.58
C LYS A 191 15.33 6.31 2.54
N ASP A 192 14.78 6.23 3.76
CA ASP A 192 15.23 5.24 4.75
C ASP A 192 14.90 3.83 4.28
N VAL A 193 13.71 3.62 3.69
CA VAL A 193 13.33 2.34 3.10
C VAL A 193 14.27 1.92 1.97
N GLY A 194 14.61 2.87 1.07
CA GLY A 194 15.57 2.61 0.00
C GLY A 194 16.98 2.29 0.53
N MET A 195 17.43 3.03 1.52
CA MET A 195 18.72 2.81 2.18
C MET A 195 18.79 1.43 2.84
N TRP A 196 17.72 1.04 3.55
CA TRP A 196 17.63 -0.29 4.17
C TRP A 196 17.79 -1.42 3.14
N ALA A 197 17.07 -1.33 2.02
CA ALA A 197 17.12 -2.35 0.97
C ALA A 197 18.54 -2.52 0.40
N VAL A 198 19.25 -1.39 0.15
CA VAL A 198 20.63 -1.40 -0.37
C VAL A 198 21.61 -1.92 0.68
N MET A 199 21.54 -1.44 1.92
CA MET A 199 22.47 -1.84 2.98
C MET A 199 22.35 -3.31 3.37
N ASN A 200 21.16 -3.89 3.22
CA ASN A 200 20.89 -5.30 3.54
C ASN A 200 20.98 -6.23 2.33
N ASN A 201 21.30 -5.68 1.14
CA ASN A 201 21.40 -6.45 -0.11
C ASN A 201 20.16 -7.33 -0.36
N VAL A 202 19.00 -6.74 -0.16
CA VAL A 202 17.71 -7.45 -0.32
C VAL A 202 17.26 -7.40 -1.77
N ASP A 203 16.73 -8.50 -2.26
CA ASP A 203 16.19 -8.59 -3.63
C ASP A 203 14.90 -7.77 -3.75
N VAL A 204 14.98 -6.60 -4.36
CA VAL A 204 13.84 -5.71 -4.58
C VAL A 204 13.81 -5.19 -6.02
N HIS A 205 12.61 -5.02 -6.53
CA HIS A 205 12.41 -4.36 -7.82
C HIS A 205 12.38 -2.84 -7.62
N PHE A 206 13.41 -2.13 -8.09
CA PHE A 206 13.55 -0.67 -7.96
C PHE A 206 12.91 0.11 -9.09
N ALA A 207 12.60 -0.51 -10.23
CA ALA A 207 12.05 0.21 -11.37
C ALA A 207 10.70 0.86 -11.05
N GLU A 208 10.48 2.04 -11.60
CA GLU A 208 9.19 2.71 -11.52
C GLU A 208 8.25 2.19 -12.61
N CYS A 209 6.95 2.10 -12.27
CA CYS A 209 5.93 1.71 -13.24
C CYS A 209 5.95 2.65 -14.46
N PRO A 210 5.97 2.14 -15.71
CA PRO A 210 6.05 2.96 -16.92
C PRO A 210 4.89 3.96 -17.05
N TYR A 211 3.78 3.74 -16.35
CA TYR A 211 2.64 4.65 -16.32
C TYR A 211 2.70 5.74 -15.24
N SER A 212 3.77 5.83 -14.42
CA SER A 212 3.84 6.76 -13.27
C SER A 212 4.28 8.18 -13.62
N HIS A 213 4.97 8.41 -14.75
CA HIS A 213 5.76 9.61 -15.01
C HIS A 213 4.97 10.93 -15.17
N THR A 214 3.68 10.89 -15.44
CA THR A 214 2.85 12.10 -15.69
C THR A 214 1.98 12.51 -14.51
N SER A 215 2.18 11.91 -13.33
CA SER A 215 1.27 12.07 -12.21
C SER A 215 1.51 13.35 -11.41
N LEU A 216 0.43 13.96 -10.86
CA LEU A 216 0.52 15.04 -9.89
C LEU A 216 1.38 14.64 -8.67
N ARG A 217 1.40 13.34 -8.33
CA ARG A 217 2.21 12.78 -7.24
C ARG A 217 3.71 13.07 -7.42
N SER A 218 4.23 12.92 -8.63
CA SER A 218 5.65 13.17 -8.94
C SER A 218 6.05 14.63 -8.66
N LYS A 219 5.18 15.59 -9.00
CA LYS A 219 5.41 17.03 -8.70
C LYS A 219 5.42 17.31 -7.19
N VAL A 220 4.45 16.74 -6.46
CA VAL A 220 4.36 16.88 -5.00
C VAL A 220 5.57 16.23 -4.32
N LYS A 221 5.97 15.03 -4.76
CA LYS A 221 7.18 14.33 -4.27
C LYS A 221 8.43 15.19 -4.42
N ASN A 222 8.66 15.76 -5.61
CA ASN A 222 9.82 16.60 -5.87
C ASN A 222 9.85 17.84 -4.97
N TYR A 223 8.71 18.50 -4.79
CA TYR A 223 8.60 19.66 -3.90
C TYR A 223 8.92 19.30 -2.45
N LEU A 224 8.34 18.21 -1.94
CA LEU A 224 8.61 17.74 -0.57
C LEU A 224 10.08 17.34 -0.37
N ASN A 225 10.70 16.72 -1.37
CA ASN A 225 12.12 16.38 -1.34
C ASN A 225 13.02 17.63 -1.31
N GLN A 226 12.66 18.68 -2.04
CA GLN A 226 13.38 19.97 -2.00
C GLN A 226 13.28 20.63 -0.61
N LEU A 227 12.09 20.59 0.00
CA LEU A 227 11.89 21.12 1.37
C LEU A 227 12.72 20.33 2.39
N GLU A 228 12.67 18.99 2.31
CA GLU A 228 13.44 18.11 3.19
C GLU A 228 14.95 18.32 3.03
N GLY A 229 15.43 18.57 1.80
CA GLY A 229 16.82 18.89 1.52
C GLY A 229 17.29 20.21 2.13
N LYS A 230 16.39 21.20 2.22
CA LYS A 230 16.69 22.49 2.88
C LYS A 230 16.61 22.40 4.41
N ARG A 231 15.69 21.65 4.93
CA ARG A 231 15.46 21.47 6.37
C ARG A 231 15.10 20.01 6.65
N LYS A 232 16.06 19.26 7.17
CA LYS A 232 15.88 17.86 7.57
C LYS A 232 14.76 17.73 8.61
N GLY A 233 13.93 16.70 8.47
CA GLY A 233 12.79 16.44 9.36
C GLY A 233 11.52 17.19 8.96
N THR A 234 11.51 17.95 7.86
CA THR A 234 10.32 18.67 7.38
C THR A 234 9.16 17.73 7.11
N LYS A 235 9.41 16.59 6.46
CA LYS A 235 8.37 15.60 6.16
C LYS A 235 7.73 15.05 7.42
N LEU A 236 8.52 14.68 8.42
CA LEU A 236 8.01 14.19 9.69
C LEU A 236 7.22 15.30 10.44
N SER A 237 7.74 16.51 10.44
CA SER A 237 7.04 17.67 11.04
C SER A 237 5.68 17.93 10.37
N ILE A 238 5.58 17.76 9.04
CA ILE A 238 4.31 17.85 8.32
C ILE A 238 3.35 16.75 8.78
N LEU A 239 3.80 15.49 8.82
CA LEU A 239 2.98 14.36 9.27
C LEU A 239 2.43 14.59 10.69
N GLU A 240 3.29 14.99 11.63
CA GLU A 240 2.92 15.24 13.00
C GLU A 240 1.93 16.41 13.14
N SER A 241 2.16 17.50 12.40
CA SER A 241 1.25 18.64 12.37
C SER A 241 -0.13 18.25 11.86
N LEU A 242 -0.17 17.45 10.76
CA LEU A 242 -1.42 16.94 10.21
C LEU A 242 -2.15 16.04 11.21
N SER A 243 -1.42 15.13 11.87
CA SER A 243 -1.98 14.19 12.84
C SER A 243 -2.56 14.88 14.09
N LYS A 244 -1.96 16.01 14.52
CA LYS A 244 -2.39 16.78 15.70
C LYS A 244 -3.53 17.75 15.37
N THR A 245 -3.52 18.36 14.19
CA THR A 245 -4.43 19.46 13.83
C THR A 245 -5.74 18.95 13.25
N PHE A 246 -5.68 17.89 12.43
CA PHE A 246 -6.86 17.40 11.74
C PHE A 246 -7.44 16.18 12.46
N LYS A 247 -8.49 16.41 13.23
CA LYS A 247 -9.39 15.34 13.71
C LYS A 247 -10.50 15.19 12.67
N PHE A 248 -10.32 14.24 11.76
CA PHE A 248 -11.34 13.99 10.75
C PHE A 248 -12.54 13.26 11.38
N GLU A 249 -13.71 13.90 11.34
CA GLU A 249 -14.95 13.23 11.69
C GLU A 249 -15.15 12.05 10.74
N LYS A 250 -15.23 10.85 11.30
CA LYS A 250 -15.60 9.64 10.55
C LYS A 250 -17.09 9.73 10.27
N LYS A 251 -17.46 10.19 9.08
CA LYS A 251 -18.87 10.07 8.67
C LYS A 251 -19.21 8.59 8.56
N GLU A 252 -20.29 8.19 9.17
CA GLU A 252 -20.89 6.87 8.94
C GLU A 252 -21.19 6.73 7.46
N ILE A 253 -20.48 5.85 6.78
CA ILE A 253 -20.71 5.50 5.39
C ILE A 253 -21.49 4.19 5.43
N ASN A 254 -22.72 4.21 4.96
CA ASN A 254 -23.47 2.97 4.80
C ASN A 254 -22.85 2.19 3.64
N ILE A 255 -22.19 1.08 3.97
CA ILE A 255 -21.57 0.18 3.01
C ILE A 255 -22.43 -1.07 2.92
N GLY A 256 -22.99 -1.30 1.75
CA GLY A 256 -23.68 -2.54 1.40
C GLY A 256 -22.78 -3.44 0.54
N LEU A 257 -23.41 -4.33 -0.21
CA LEU A 257 -22.75 -5.25 -1.13
C LEU A 257 -23.08 -4.89 -2.58
N CYS A 258 -22.10 -5.01 -3.46
CA CYS A 258 -22.28 -4.84 -4.90
C CYS A 258 -23.20 -5.93 -5.46
N LYS A 259 -24.23 -5.55 -6.24
CA LYS A 259 -25.19 -6.49 -6.83
C LYS A 259 -24.56 -7.47 -7.86
N LEU A 260 -23.35 -7.16 -8.39
CA LEU A 260 -22.70 -8.01 -9.40
C LEU A 260 -21.61 -8.92 -8.82
N CYS A 261 -20.77 -8.41 -7.93
CA CYS A 261 -19.63 -9.17 -7.41
C CYS A 261 -19.69 -9.47 -5.91
N ASN A 262 -20.71 -8.98 -5.22
CA ASN A 262 -20.93 -9.16 -3.78
C ASN A 262 -19.81 -8.59 -2.88
N GLU A 263 -18.92 -7.76 -3.43
CA GLU A 263 -17.89 -7.05 -2.68
C GLU A 263 -18.47 -5.79 -2.00
N PRO A 264 -17.88 -5.34 -0.87
CA PRO A 264 -18.33 -4.14 -0.16
C PRO A 264 -18.33 -2.89 -1.07
N SER A 265 -19.43 -2.18 -1.07
CA SER A 265 -19.60 -0.98 -1.88
C SER A 265 -20.59 0.01 -1.25
N SER A 266 -20.31 1.30 -1.36
CA SER A 266 -21.27 2.37 -1.05
C SER A 266 -22.28 2.63 -2.18
N LEU A 267 -22.16 1.91 -3.29
CA LEU A 267 -23.04 2.00 -4.47
C LEU A 267 -23.66 0.64 -4.76
N ASN A 268 -24.80 0.61 -5.45
CA ASN A 268 -25.47 -0.63 -5.89
C ASN A 268 -24.56 -1.51 -6.78
N ILE A 269 -23.75 -0.88 -7.63
CA ILE A 269 -22.69 -1.51 -8.43
C ILE A 269 -21.37 -0.86 -8.04
N CYS A 270 -20.38 -1.65 -7.66
CA CYS A 270 -19.08 -1.12 -7.26
C CYS A 270 -18.33 -0.55 -8.47
N LYS A 271 -17.38 0.38 -8.20
CA LYS A 271 -16.63 1.03 -9.26
C LYS A 271 -15.84 0.06 -10.16
N ALA A 272 -15.39 -1.06 -9.62
CA ALA A 272 -14.68 -2.06 -10.43
C ALA A 272 -15.64 -2.76 -11.40
N CYS A 273 -16.82 -3.18 -10.97
CA CYS A 273 -17.81 -3.79 -11.87
C CYS A 273 -18.28 -2.82 -12.96
N GLU A 274 -18.55 -1.56 -12.60
CA GLU A 274 -18.86 -0.50 -13.57
C GLU A 274 -17.76 -0.35 -14.62
N MET A 275 -16.50 -0.33 -14.18
CA MET A 275 -15.36 -0.23 -15.10
C MET A 275 -15.15 -1.48 -15.95
N VAL A 276 -15.39 -2.68 -15.42
CA VAL A 276 -15.34 -3.93 -16.20
C VAL A 276 -16.37 -3.91 -17.32
N GLU A 277 -17.59 -3.45 -17.05
CA GLU A 277 -18.63 -3.32 -18.06
C GLU A 277 -18.28 -2.29 -19.14
N ASP A 278 -17.79 -1.09 -18.74
CA ASP A 278 -17.32 -0.06 -19.66
C ASP A 278 -16.16 -0.57 -20.56
N ILE A 279 -15.18 -1.25 -19.96
CA ILE A 279 -14.05 -1.84 -20.69
C ILE A 279 -14.52 -2.89 -21.71
N LYS A 280 -15.40 -3.82 -21.31
CA LYS A 280 -15.95 -4.85 -22.21
C LYS A 280 -16.71 -4.25 -23.39
N ASN A 281 -17.38 -3.12 -23.20
CA ASN A 281 -18.09 -2.42 -24.27
C ASN A 281 -17.18 -1.67 -25.23
N ARG A 282 -15.98 -1.26 -24.78
CA ARG A 282 -15.00 -0.52 -25.60
C ARG A 282 -13.98 -1.42 -26.32
N ILE A 283 -13.78 -2.64 -25.87
CA ILE A 283 -12.84 -3.60 -26.48
C ILE A 283 -13.55 -4.46 -27.56
N LYS A 284 -14.89 -4.47 -27.56
CA LYS A 284 -15.66 -5.05 -28.66
C LYS A 284 -15.50 -4.20 -29.95
#